data_24f2af3567d364cd0dbcffb9f30dd255
#
_entry.id   24f2af3567d364cd0dbcffb9f30dd255
#
_cell.length_a   1.000
_cell.length_b   1.000
_cell.length_c   1.000
_cell.angle_alpha   90.00
_cell.angle_beta   90.00
_cell.angle_gamma   90.00
#
_symmetry.space_group_name_H-M   'P 1'
#
loop_
_entity.id
_entity.type
_entity.pdbx_description
1 polymer ?
#
loop_
_entity_poly.entity_id
_entity_poly.type
_entity_poly.pdbx_seq_one_letter_code
_entity_poly.pdbx_strand_id
1 'polypeptide(L)'
;MKAPRPAREDLSSRPILDAYCGSRMFWFDARNPNVLFVDNRRLDTQAIWKSGNGKAVRYCTVDPDLLADFRNLPFPDKSFWHIVFDPPHLYSVGDNAWMAKKYGKLPKDWKPLIHDGFHECWRVLKANGTLIFKWNEDQIPVREVINCIGVHPLYGHKSGRLSKTHWMAFVKLPKVD
;
A
#
# COMPACT_ATOMS: atom_id res chain seq x y z
N MET A 1 26.72 8.99 1.28
CA MET A 1 26.29 9.38 2.64
C MET A 1 24.80 9.63 2.59
N LYS A 2 23.98 8.88 3.36
CA LYS A 2 22.55 9.20 3.54
C LYS A 2 22.46 10.48 4.38
N ALA A 3 21.70 11.48 3.92
CA ALA A 3 21.39 12.64 4.73
C ALA A 3 20.77 12.20 6.06
N PRO A 4 21.09 12.83 7.20
CA PRO A 4 20.49 12.51 8.49
C PRO A 4 18.97 12.70 8.37
N ARG A 5 18.20 11.77 8.95
CA ARG A 5 16.75 11.94 9.07
C ARG A 5 16.48 13.21 9.86
N PRO A 6 15.56 14.07 9.41
CA PRO A 6 15.14 15.20 10.24
C PRO A 6 14.66 14.69 11.58
N ALA A 7 14.97 15.42 12.66
CA ALA A 7 14.43 15.19 13.98
C ALA A 7 12.91 15.09 13.88
N ARG A 8 12.27 14.22 14.72
CA ARG A 8 10.84 13.92 14.75
C ARG A 8 9.97 15.11 14.29
N GLU A 9 9.84 15.27 12.97
CA GLU A 9 8.78 16.06 12.39
C GLU A 9 7.46 15.45 12.86
N ASP A 10 6.51 16.29 13.18
CA ASP A 10 5.15 15.84 13.43
C ASP A 10 4.61 15.11 12.19
N LEU A 11 4.78 13.80 12.18
CA LEU A 11 4.36 12.93 11.08
C LEU A 11 2.86 13.03 10.82
N SER A 12 2.08 13.51 11.81
CA SER A 12 0.63 13.73 11.70
C SER A 12 0.27 14.98 10.88
N SER A 13 1.22 15.86 10.60
CA SER A 13 0.99 17.06 9.78
C SER A 13 0.89 16.77 8.28
N ARG A 14 1.35 15.60 7.82
CA ARG A 14 1.32 15.22 6.39
C ARG A 14 -0.09 14.82 5.97
N PRO A 15 -0.66 15.47 4.94
CA PRO A 15 -2.06 15.25 4.55
C PRO A 15 -2.33 13.94 3.82
N ILE A 16 -1.30 13.26 3.33
CA ILE A 16 -1.38 12.06 2.50
C ILE A 16 -0.69 10.89 3.20
N LEU A 17 -1.34 9.73 3.21
CA LEU A 17 -0.79 8.48 3.71
C LEU A 17 -0.62 7.47 2.56
N ASP A 18 0.58 6.90 2.42
CA ASP A 18 0.79 5.63 1.73
C ASP A 18 0.90 4.53 2.79
N ALA A 19 -0.18 3.75 2.95
CA ALA A 19 -0.33 2.83 4.09
C ALA A 19 0.50 1.54 3.96
N TYR A 20 1.01 1.23 2.76
CA TYR A 20 1.91 0.11 2.49
C TYR A 20 2.84 0.44 1.32
N CYS A 21 3.83 1.27 1.59
CA CYS A 21 4.56 1.99 0.56
C CYS A 21 5.52 1.14 -0.28
N GLY A 22 5.94 -0.03 0.21
CA GLY A 22 6.93 -0.85 -0.48
C GLY A 22 8.17 -0.04 -0.87
N SER A 23 8.54 -0.14 -2.13
CA SER A 23 9.64 0.66 -2.72
C SER A 23 9.17 1.95 -3.40
N ARG A 24 7.96 2.44 -3.10
CA ARG A 24 7.37 3.71 -3.59
C ARG A 24 7.31 3.82 -5.12
N MET A 25 7.13 2.71 -5.82
CA MET A 25 7.35 2.59 -7.28
C MET A 25 6.43 3.40 -8.16
N PHE A 26 5.22 3.70 -7.71
CA PHE A 26 4.24 4.46 -8.50
C PHE A 26 4.23 5.96 -8.17
N TRP A 27 5.05 6.40 -7.22
CA TRP A 27 5.19 7.81 -6.90
C TRP A 27 6.17 8.48 -7.87
N PHE A 28 5.73 9.55 -8.53
CA PHE A 28 6.60 10.38 -9.35
C PHE A 28 7.70 11.04 -8.51
N ASP A 29 7.33 11.51 -7.31
CA ASP A 29 8.28 11.96 -6.29
C ASP A 29 8.20 11.01 -5.08
N ALA A 30 9.14 10.07 -5.02
CA ALA A 30 9.26 9.11 -3.92
C ALA A 30 9.72 9.74 -2.58
N ARG A 31 9.99 11.07 -2.57
CA ARG A 31 10.35 11.84 -1.38
C ARG A 31 9.38 12.99 -1.11
N ASN A 32 8.19 12.96 -1.68
CA ASN A 32 7.20 14.01 -1.53
C ASN A 32 6.96 14.31 -0.04
N PRO A 33 7.22 15.55 0.43
CA PRO A 33 7.15 15.90 1.84
C PRO A 33 5.72 15.87 2.40
N ASN A 34 4.71 15.91 1.54
CA ASN A 34 3.30 15.83 1.95
C ASN A 34 2.81 14.39 2.16
N VAL A 35 3.63 13.38 1.83
CA VAL A 35 3.27 11.97 1.93
C VAL A 35 3.99 11.35 3.11
N LEU A 36 3.23 10.70 3.98
CA LEU A 36 3.76 9.80 5.00
C LEU A 36 3.78 8.39 4.44
N PHE A 37 4.97 7.84 4.28
CA PHE A 37 5.18 6.49 3.77
C PHE A 37 5.28 5.50 4.92
N VAL A 38 4.33 4.56 5.00
CA VAL A 38 4.25 3.53 6.03
C VAL A 38 4.43 2.15 5.40
N ASP A 39 5.09 1.25 6.08
CA ASP A 39 5.17 -0.19 5.76
C ASP A 39 5.47 -0.96 7.04
N ASN A 40 5.05 -2.19 7.15
CA ASN A 40 5.39 -3.06 8.27
C ASN A 40 6.74 -3.76 8.10
N ARG A 41 7.41 -3.51 6.97
CA ARG A 41 8.73 -4.06 6.64
C ARG A 41 9.76 -2.96 6.49
N ARG A 42 10.99 -3.29 6.79
CA ARG A 42 12.17 -2.52 6.38
C ARG A 42 13.12 -3.47 5.69
N LEU A 43 13.57 -3.09 4.50
CA LEU A 43 14.46 -3.89 3.69
C LEU A 43 15.56 -2.99 3.13
N ASP A 44 16.80 -3.24 3.56
CA ASP A 44 17.94 -2.59 2.97
C ASP A 44 18.10 -2.99 1.50
N THR A 45 18.72 -2.11 0.72
CA THR A 45 18.93 -2.33 -0.70
C THR A 45 19.62 -3.67 -0.93
N GLN A 46 18.92 -4.60 -1.55
CA GLN A 46 19.44 -5.92 -1.88
C GLN A 46 18.99 -6.39 -3.26
N ALA A 47 19.81 -7.21 -3.89
CA ALA A 47 19.43 -7.89 -5.12
C ALA A 47 18.34 -8.92 -4.82
N ILE A 48 17.16 -8.76 -5.45
CA ILE A 48 16.03 -9.68 -5.28
C ILE A 48 15.88 -10.65 -6.46
N TRP A 49 16.49 -10.34 -7.59
CA TRP A 49 16.45 -11.16 -8.79
C TRP A 49 17.66 -10.88 -9.68
N LYS A 50 18.16 -11.93 -10.35
CA LYS A 50 19.21 -11.86 -11.38
C LYS A 50 18.78 -12.66 -12.60
N SER A 51 19.10 -12.16 -13.81
CA SER A 51 18.93 -12.95 -15.03
C SER A 51 19.87 -14.17 -15.03
N GLY A 52 19.50 -15.21 -15.77
CA GLY A 52 20.30 -16.44 -15.86
C GLY A 52 21.74 -16.21 -16.35
N ASN A 53 21.97 -15.19 -17.16
CA ASN A 53 23.30 -14.77 -17.63
C ASN A 53 23.98 -13.71 -16.73
N GLY A 54 23.36 -13.33 -15.61
CA GLY A 54 23.88 -12.35 -14.66
C GLY A 54 23.90 -10.88 -15.13
N LYS A 55 23.51 -10.61 -16.39
CA LYS A 55 23.60 -9.26 -16.98
C LYS A 55 22.57 -8.28 -16.43
N ALA A 56 21.40 -8.77 -15.96
CA ALA A 56 20.36 -7.94 -15.37
C ALA A 56 20.15 -8.32 -13.90
N VAL A 57 20.11 -7.31 -13.04
CA VAL A 57 19.84 -7.45 -11.60
C VAL A 57 18.74 -6.49 -11.20
N ARG A 58 17.77 -6.97 -10.43
CA ARG A 58 16.73 -6.12 -9.82
C ARG A 58 17.03 -5.96 -8.35
N TYR A 59 17.02 -4.73 -7.89
CA TYR A 59 17.19 -4.37 -6.50
C TYR A 59 15.84 -3.94 -5.89
N CYS A 60 15.70 -4.15 -4.60
CA CYS A 60 14.57 -3.66 -3.83
C CYS A 60 15.06 -3.02 -2.54
N THR A 61 14.45 -1.90 -2.20
CA THR A 61 14.60 -1.21 -0.93
C THR A 61 13.20 -0.92 -0.42
N VAL A 62 12.94 -1.21 0.85
CA VAL A 62 11.73 -0.76 1.56
C VAL A 62 12.20 0.06 2.76
N ASP A 63 12.05 1.38 2.68
CA ASP A 63 12.50 2.30 3.71
C ASP A 63 11.37 3.29 4.05
N PRO A 64 10.37 2.83 4.86
CA PRO A 64 9.25 3.68 5.27
C PRO A 64 9.70 4.78 6.22
N ASP A 65 8.97 5.89 6.24
CA ASP A 65 9.13 6.96 7.22
C ASP A 65 8.72 6.47 8.60
N LEU A 66 7.66 5.66 8.66
CA LEU A 66 7.17 5.00 9.87
C LEU A 66 7.00 3.50 9.64
N LEU A 67 7.57 2.71 10.54
CA LEU A 67 7.37 1.25 10.57
C LEU A 67 6.11 0.95 11.39
N ALA A 68 5.03 0.54 10.73
CA ALA A 68 3.74 0.20 11.37
C ALA A 68 2.95 -0.80 10.54
N ASP A 69 2.05 -1.52 11.19
CA ASP A 69 1.08 -2.40 10.54
C ASP A 69 -0.13 -1.56 10.07
N PHE A 70 -0.48 -1.68 8.81
CA PHE A 70 -1.62 -0.96 8.24
C PHE A 70 -2.97 -1.36 8.84
N ARG A 71 -3.04 -2.45 9.62
CA ARG A 71 -4.23 -2.86 10.38
C ARG A 71 -4.37 -2.15 11.72
N ASN A 72 -3.31 -1.47 12.17
CA ASN A 72 -3.27 -0.75 13.43
C ASN A 72 -2.34 0.46 13.30
N LEU A 73 -2.83 1.49 12.66
CA LEU A 73 -2.07 2.71 12.39
C LEU A 73 -2.06 3.61 13.64
N PRO A 74 -0.89 4.12 14.06
CA PRO A 74 -0.77 4.92 15.28
C PRO A 74 -1.21 6.37 15.07
N PHE A 75 -2.37 6.57 14.43
CA PHE A 75 -2.95 7.89 14.16
C PHE A 75 -4.37 7.98 14.68
N PRO A 76 -4.79 9.16 15.14
CA PRO A 76 -6.20 9.44 15.45
C PRO A 76 -7.11 9.21 14.24
N ASP A 77 -8.40 9.06 14.51
CA ASP A 77 -9.43 9.08 13.46
C ASP A 77 -9.33 10.36 12.63
N LYS A 78 -9.65 10.25 11.35
CA LYS A 78 -9.76 11.40 10.45
C LYS A 78 -8.48 12.25 10.37
N SER A 79 -7.31 11.61 10.30
CA SER A 79 -6.00 12.27 10.22
C SER A 79 -5.66 12.71 8.79
N PHE A 80 -6.00 11.92 7.77
CA PHE A 80 -5.51 12.12 6.40
C PHE A 80 -6.62 12.52 5.43
N TRP A 81 -6.28 13.36 4.44
CA TRP A 81 -7.18 13.74 3.34
C TRP A 81 -7.15 12.75 2.19
N HIS A 82 -6.01 12.12 1.97
CA HIS A 82 -5.82 11.17 0.90
C HIS A 82 -5.02 9.96 1.39
N ILE A 83 -5.47 8.76 1.02
CA ILE A 83 -4.79 7.52 1.37
C ILE A 83 -4.57 6.71 0.10
N VAL A 84 -3.38 6.17 -0.04
CA VAL A 84 -3.05 5.13 -1.01
C VAL A 84 -2.88 3.82 -0.24
N PHE A 85 -3.58 2.78 -0.68
CA PHE A 85 -3.53 1.45 -0.11
C PHE A 85 -3.20 0.44 -1.21
N ASP A 86 -1.94 -0.04 -1.25
CA ASP A 86 -1.42 -1.06 -2.19
C ASP A 86 -0.90 -2.28 -1.40
N PRO A 87 -1.79 -3.02 -0.71
CA PRO A 87 -1.38 -4.13 0.15
C PRO A 87 -0.80 -5.29 -0.66
N PRO A 88 -0.15 -6.27 -0.01
CA PRO A 88 0.23 -7.52 -0.67
C PRO A 88 -0.99 -8.17 -1.34
N HIS A 89 -0.76 -8.78 -2.50
CA HIS A 89 -1.83 -9.41 -3.30
C HIS A 89 -1.52 -10.87 -3.67
N LEU A 90 -0.38 -11.40 -3.22
CA LEU A 90 0.07 -12.76 -3.53
C LEU A 90 0.09 -13.61 -2.26
N TYR A 91 -0.68 -14.70 -2.22
CA TYR A 91 -0.63 -15.69 -1.14
C TYR A 91 0.14 -16.96 -1.54
N SER A 92 0.11 -17.32 -2.82
CA SER A 92 0.80 -18.50 -3.36
C SER A 92 2.11 -18.09 -4.03
N VAL A 93 3.09 -17.75 -3.20
CA VAL A 93 4.45 -17.39 -3.61
C VAL A 93 5.43 -17.87 -2.56
N GLY A 94 6.59 -18.37 -2.97
CA GLY A 94 7.65 -18.77 -2.04
C GLY A 94 8.21 -17.56 -1.28
N ASP A 95 8.52 -17.72 0.00
CA ASP A 95 8.96 -16.62 0.87
C ASP A 95 10.26 -15.96 0.38
N ASN A 96 11.11 -16.71 -0.28
CA ASN A 96 12.36 -16.22 -0.87
C ASN A 96 12.20 -15.71 -2.31
N ALA A 97 10.99 -15.80 -2.89
CA ALA A 97 10.75 -15.31 -4.23
C ALA A 97 10.91 -13.79 -4.30
N TRP A 98 11.46 -13.30 -5.42
CA TRP A 98 11.66 -11.86 -5.62
C TRP A 98 10.35 -11.05 -5.53
N MET A 99 9.24 -11.67 -5.93
CA MET A 99 7.91 -11.04 -5.84
C MET A 99 7.47 -10.86 -4.39
N ALA A 100 7.68 -11.87 -3.51
CA ALA A 100 7.37 -11.77 -2.09
C ALA A 100 8.23 -10.68 -1.41
N LYS A 101 9.51 -10.59 -1.76
CA LYS A 101 10.41 -9.54 -1.24
C LYS A 101 9.96 -8.14 -1.69
N LYS A 102 9.52 -8.02 -2.94
CA LYS A 102 9.12 -6.74 -3.54
C LYS A 102 7.75 -6.25 -3.03
N TYR A 103 6.75 -7.11 -3.08
CA TYR A 103 5.35 -6.73 -2.86
C TYR A 103 4.81 -7.17 -1.50
N GLY A 104 5.55 -7.96 -0.75
CA GLY A 104 5.02 -8.65 0.42
C GLY A 104 4.24 -9.90 0.04
N LYS A 105 3.72 -10.59 1.05
CA LYS A 105 2.95 -11.82 0.90
C LYS A 105 1.74 -11.80 1.79
N LEU A 106 0.61 -12.29 1.28
CA LEU A 106 -0.60 -12.53 2.05
C LEU A 106 -0.54 -13.88 2.77
N PRO A 107 -1.17 -14.01 3.95
CA PRO A 107 -1.47 -15.32 4.51
C PRO A 107 -2.50 -16.06 3.63
N LYS A 108 -2.64 -17.38 3.81
CA LYS A 108 -3.67 -18.16 3.11
C LYS A 108 -5.08 -17.66 3.45
N ASP A 109 -5.32 -17.36 4.72
CA ASP A 109 -6.52 -16.66 5.18
C ASP A 109 -6.27 -15.14 5.11
N TRP A 110 -6.37 -14.60 3.90
CA TRP A 110 -6.08 -13.21 3.58
C TRP A 110 -7.20 -12.23 3.93
N LYS A 111 -8.45 -12.73 4.07
CA LYS A 111 -9.62 -11.86 4.22
C LYS A 111 -9.55 -10.95 5.43
N PRO A 112 -9.24 -11.42 6.65
CA PRO A 112 -9.13 -10.54 7.81
C PRO A 112 -8.07 -9.44 7.60
N LEU A 113 -6.92 -9.79 7.00
CA LEU A 113 -5.84 -8.83 6.77
C LEU A 113 -6.28 -7.69 5.85
N ILE A 114 -6.96 -7.99 4.76
CA ILE A 114 -7.42 -6.98 3.80
C ILE A 114 -8.62 -6.19 4.36
N HIS A 115 -9.56 -6.86 5.00
CA HIS A 115 -10.71 -6.23 5.65
C HIS A 115 -10.25 -5.22 6.69
N ASP A 116 -9.46 -5.67 7.66
CA ASP A 116 -9.02 -4.83 8.78
C ASP A 116 -8.13 -3.68 8.29
N GLY A 117 -7.23 -3.96 7.34
CA GLY A 117 -6.38 -2.94 6.75
C GLY A 117 -7.15 -1.86 6.02
N PHE A 118 -8.17 -2.23 5.22
CA PHE A 118 -9.02 -1.26 4.55
C PHE A 118 -9.81 -0.41 5.56
N HIS A 119 -10.41 -1.03 6.56
CA HIS A 119 -11.21 -0.33 7.57
C HIS A 119 -10.36 0.55 8.48
N GLU A 120 -9.13 0.17 8.74
CA GLU A 120 -8.19 1.02 9.47
C GLU A 120 -7.77 2.26 8.64
N CYS A 121 -7.47 2.06 7.34
CA CYS A 121 -7.29 3.17 6.41
C CYS A 121 -8.55 4.07 6.37
N TRP A 122 -9.74 3.46 6.36
CA TRP A 122 -11.00 4.19 6.38
C TRP A 122 -11.23 4.97 7.68
N ARG A 123 -10.81 4.43 8.83
CA ARG A 123 -10.87 5.11 10.13
C ARG A 123 -10.06 6.39 10.12
N VAL A 124 -8.81 6.32 9.68
CA VAL A 124 -7.90 7.47 9.66
C VAL A 124 -8.14 8.43 8.50
N LEU A 125 -8.99 8.07 7.53
CA LEU A 125 -9.40 8.95 6.44
C LEU A 125 -10.43 9.98 6.94
N LYS A 126 -10.24 11.26 6.60
CA LYS A 126 -11.17 12.35 6.88
C LYS A 126 -12.49 12.18 6.11
N ALA A 127 -13.56 12.80 6.61
CA ALA A 127 -14.77 12.99 5.82
C ALA A 127 -14.44 13.80 4.55
N ASN A 128 -15.06 13.42 3.43
CA ASN A 128 -14.76 13.91 2.08
C ASN A 128 -13.34 13.61 1.57
N GLY A 129 -12.58 12.82 2.32
CA GLY A 129 -11.29 12.34 1.89
C GLY A 129 -11.42 11.22 0.86
N THR A 130 -10.32 10.95 0.15
CA THR A 130 -10.24 9.94 -0.91
C THR A 130 -9.27 8.83 -0.54
N LEU A 131 -9.62 7.58 -0.88
CA LEU A 131 -8.75 6.43 -0.77
C LEU A 131 -8.59 5.79 -2.15
N ILE A 132 -7.36 5.61 -2.58
CA ILE A 132 -7.02 4.82 -3.77
C ILE A 132 -6.58 3.45 -3.31
N PHE A 133 -7.34 2.43 -3.73
CA PHE A 133 -6.98 1.04 -3.49
C PHE A 133 -6.46 0.42 -4.78
N LYS A 134 -5.22 0.01 -4.76
CA LYS A 134 -4.60 -0.70 -5.88
C LYS A 134 -4.58 -2.19 -5.59
N TRP A 135 -5.07 -2.99 -6.53
CA TRP A 135 -5.14 -4.43 -6.40
C TRP A 135 -4.73 -5.14 -7.68
N ASN A 136 -3.91 -6.17 -7.56
CA ASN A 136 -3.62 -7.07 -8.67
C ASN A 136 -4.38 -8.39 -8.47
N GLU A 137 -5.27 -8.72 -9.42
CA GLU A 137 -6.16 -9.88 -9.36
C GLU A 137 -5.54 -11.17 -9.93
N ASP A 138 -4.22 -11.31 -9.89
CA ASP A 138 -3.56 -12.51 -10.43
C ASP A 138 -3.97 -13.79 -9.71
N GLN A 139 -4.10 -13.72 -8.39
CA GLN A 139 -4.44 -14.86 -7.54
C GLN A 139 -5.81 -14.74 -6.87
N ILE A 140 -6.29 -13.53 -6.62
CA ILE A 140 -7.55 -13.25 -5.96
C ILE A 140 -8.34 -12.25 -6.79
N PRO A 141 -9.52 -12.62 -7.31
CA PRO A 141 -10.36 -11.72 -8.08
C PRO A 141 -10.72 -10.45 -7.32
N VAL A 142 -10.69 -9.32 -8.00
CA VAL A 142 -11.02 -8.01 -7.39
C VAL A 142 -12.41 -8.00 -6.76
N ARG A 143 -13.37 -8.73 -7.36
CA ARG A 143 -14.74 -8.86 -6.82
C ARG A 143 -14.75 -9.47 -5.41
N GLU A 144 -13.92 -10.47 -5.15
CA GLU A 144 -13.83 -11.08 -3.82
C GLU A 144 -13.28 -10.11 -2.78
N VAL A 145 -12.33 -9.26 -3.19
CA VAL A 145 -11.76 -8.23 -2.33
C VAL A 145 -12.80 -7.16 -2.02
N ILE A 146 -13.55 -6.66 -3.01
CA ILE A 146 -14.63 -5.68 -2.81
C ILE A 146 -15.70 -6.26 -1.87
N ASN A 147 -16.10 -7.51 -2.07
CA ASN A 147 -17.06 -8.18 -1.18
C ASN A 147 -16.52 -8.32 0.25
N CYS A 148 -15.21 -8.61 0.39
CA CYS A 148 -14.57 -8.75 1.68
C CYS A 148 -14.56 -7.43 2.47
N ILE A 149 -14.22 -6.31 1.82
CA ILE A 149 -14.19 -5.00 2.49
C ILE A 149 -15.58 -4.41 2.74
N GLY A 150 -16.61 -4.85 2.00
CA GLY A 150 -17.99 -4.40 2.17
C GLY A 150 -18.28 -2.96 1.77
N VAL A 151 -17.32 -2.29 1.13
CA VAL A 151 -17.46 -0.91 0.62
C VAL A 151 -17.22 -0.93 -0.87
N HIS A 152 -18.11 -0.29 -1.65
CA HIS A 152 -17.97 -0.23 -3.09
C HIS A 152 -17.14 1.00 -3.51
N PRO A 153 -16.22 0.84 -4.49
CA PRO A 153 -15.51 1.99 -5.05
C PRO A 153 -16.47 2.90 -5.80
N LEU A 154 -16.19 4.20 -5.78
CA LEU A 154 -16.94 5.18 -6.58
C LEU A 154 -16.69 4.97 -8.08
N TYR A 155 -15.45 4.70 -8.45
CA TYR A 155 -15.02 4.30 -9.79
C TYR A 155 -13.69 3.55 -9.73
N GLY A 156 -13.32 2.94 -10.85
CA GLY A 156 -12.05 2.22 -10.96
C GLY A 156 -11.68 1.93 -12.41
N HIS A 157 -10.43 1.57 -12.62
CA HIS A 157 -9.87 1.28 -13.93
C HIS A 157 -8.78 0.20 -13.87
N LYS A 158 -8.72 -0.66 -14.88
CA LYS A 158 -7.57 -1.55 -15.09
C LYS A 158 -6.40 -0.78 -15.72
N SER A 159 -5.17 -1.06 -15.29
CA SER A 159 -3.96 -0.40 -15.81
C SER A 159 -3.68 -0.62 -17.30
N GLY A 160 -4.46 -1.47 -17.96
CA GLY A 160 -4.37 -1.75 -19.38
C GLY A 160 -5.15 -3.01 -19.76
N ARG A 161 -5.40 -3.22 -21.04
CA ARG A 161 -6.27 -4.30 -21.57
C ARG A 161 -5.88 -5.70 -21.07
N LEU A 162 -4.58 -5.97 -20.95
CA LEU A 162 -4.05 -7.25 -20.49
C LEU A 162 -3.57 -7.22 -19.04
N SER A 163 -3.68 -6.06 -18.38
CA SER A 163 -3.26 -5.92 -16.99
C SER A 163 -4.29 -6.55 -16.05
N LYS A 164 -3.79 -7.16 -14.99
CA LYS A 164 -4.59 -7.66 -13.86
C LYS A 164 -4.65 -6.65 -12.71
N THR A 165 -4.08 -5.46 -12.88
CA THR A 165 -4.02 -4.43 -11.84
C THR A 165 -5.17 -3.47 -11.98
N HIS A 166 -5.94 -3.31 -10.91
CA HIS A 166 -7.04 -2.37 -10.75
C HIS A 166 -6.61 -1.20 -9.88
N TRP A 167 -7.06 -0.02 -10.24
CA TRP A 167 -7.02 1.18 -9.42
C TRP A 167 -8.45 1.56 -9.10
N MET A 168 -8.80 1.59 -7.84
CA MET A 168 -10.15 1.83 -7.36
C MET A 168 -10.16 3.05 -6.45
N ALA A 169 -11.03 4.00 -6.74
CA ALA A 169 -11.19 5.21 -5.96
C ALA A 169 -12.41 5.11 -5.05
N PHE A 170 -12.21 5.41 -3.78
CA PHE A 170 -13.23 5.50 -2.76
C PHE A 170 -13.27 6.93 -2.22
N VAL A 171 -14.45 7.40 -1.89
CA VAL A 171 -14.66 8.70 -1.25
C VAL A 171 -15.46 8.48 0.02
N LYS A 172 -14.97 8.99 1.15
CA LYS A 172 -15.64 8.89 2.44
C LYS A 172 -16.68 10.00 2.57
N LEU A 173 -17.82 9.80 1.91
CA LEU A 173 -18.92 10.74 2.01
C LEU A 173 -19.54 10.71 3.42
N PRO A 174 -19.99 11.86 3.95
CA PRO A 174 -20.83 11.89 5.15
C PRO A 174 -22.08 11.04 4.93
N LYS A 175 -22.54 10.37 5.97
CA LYS A 175 -23.89 9.77 5.93
C LYS A 175 -24.89 10.90 5.76
N VAL A 176 -25.73 10.81 4.75
CA VAL A 176 -26.92 11.65 4.63
C VAL A 176 -27.96 10.99 5.53
N ASP A 177 -28.35 11.71 6.58
CA ASP A 177 -29.44 11.29 7.49
C ASP A 177 -30.79 11.35 6.77
#